data_57921aba3bdf6a4d1ab7194959eb1ffa
#
_entry.id   57921aba3bdf6a4d1ab7194959eb1ffa
#
_cell.length_a   1.000
_cell.length_b   1.000
_cell.length_c   1.000
_cell.angle_alpha   90.00
_cell.angle_beta   90.00
_cell.angle_gamma   90.00
#
_symmetry.space_group_name_H-M   'P 1'
#
loop_
_entity.id
_entity.type
_entity.pdbx_description
1 polymer ?
#
loop_
_entity_poly.entity_id
_entity_poly.type
_entity_poly.pdbx_seq_one_letter_code
_entity_poly.pdbx_strand_id
1 'polypeptide(L)'
;MTILTILKIITRSWWRNKVFFFISIVSLAIGLACTNLLFTYYVHDYNIESGNRDKNRIFCLRQDNPMQDGSKVAYADANIPPMLKGKYAEVDDYLRINSLVPQYCKYGGEIYHDITFISADTTLQHFFHYHPIAGSLKQVLEQPGKVALSEAFAHKLFGDKNPLGELLEIKTMTDTQSYEVAAILKSRSQSLLQFDMITGNNKDFWGGMTFLKLIPNTDAQQFTEKINHDKIPTLIPEKTQ
;
A
#
# COMPACT_ATOMS: atom_id res chain seq x y z
N MET A 1 -27.26 28.70 43.71
CA MET A 1 -28.02 28.56 42.45
C MET A 1 -27.97 27.10 42.03
N THR A 2 -29.12 26.42 41.96
CA THR A 2 -29.20 25.00 41.72
C THR A 2 -28.97 24.76 40.21
N ILE A 3 -28.26 23.67 39.82
CA ILE A 3 -27.99 23.27 38.42
C ILE A 3 -29.28 23.27 37.57
N LEU A 4 -30.41 22.87 38.18
CA LEU A 4 -31.75 22.91 37.59
C LEU A 4 -32.21 24.31 37.17
N THR A 5 -31.87 25.35 37.94
CA THR A 5 -32.24 26.74 37.63
C THR A 5 -31.42 27.25 36.43
N ILE A 6 -30.15 26.88 36.36
CA ILE A 6 -29.27 27.22 35.23
C ILE A 6 -29.76 26.55 33.94
N LEU A 7 -30.09 25.27 33.98
CA LEU A 7 -30.65 24.54 32.85
C LEU A 7 -31.95 25.17 32.32
N LYS A 8 -32.86 25.60 33.25
CA LYS A 8 -34.12 26.22 32.88
C LYS A 8 -33.95 27.61 32.25
N ILE A 9 -32.95 28.35 32.64
CA ILE A 9 -32.61 29.66 32.04
C ILE A 9 -32.01 29.44 30.63
N ILE A 10 -31.11 28.45 30.46
CA ILE A 10 -30.50 28.12 29.20
C ILE A 10 -31.55 27.65 28.18
N THR A 11 -32.43 26.73 28.52
CA THR A 11 -33.47 26.24 27.63
C THR A 11 -34.44 27.34 27.22
N ARG A 12 -34.80 28.26 28.14
CA ARG A 12 -35.67 29.41 27.82
C ARG A 12 -34.98 30.41 26.89
N SER A 13 -33.67 30.60 27.00
CA SER A 13 -32.88 31.45 26.11
C SER A 13 -32.80 30.85 24.69
N TRP A 14 -32.69 29.53 24.59
CA TRP A 14 -32.66 28.81 23.31
C TRP A 14 -33.95 28.96 22.53
N TRP A 15 -35.10 28.86 23.20
CA TRP A 15 -36.41 29.02 22.56
C TRP A 15 -36.65 30.46 22.07
N ARG A 16 -36.02 31.47 22.69
CA ARG A 16 -36.15 32.84 22.26
C ARG A 16 -35.29 33.19 21.06
N ASN A 17 -34.10 32.56 20.89
CA ASN A 17 -33.16 32.83 19.83
C ASN A 17 -32.92 31.58 18.95
N LYS A 18 -33.99 31.06 18.36
CA LYS A 18 -33.99 29.77 17.61
C LYS A 18 -32.97 29.72 16.49
N VAL A 19 -32.80 30.81 15.73
CA VAL A 19 -31.88 30.89 14.59
C VAL A 19 -30.43 30.78 15.05
N PHE A 20 -30.06 31.53 16.07
CA PHE A 20 -28.69 31.46 16.60
C PHE A 20 -28.36 30.09 17.19
N PHE A 21 -29.32 29.49 17.88
CA PHE A 21 -29.17 28.16 18.44
C PHE A 21 -28.99 27.10 17.32
N PHE A 22 -29.80 27.19 16.26
CA PHE A 22 -29.68 26.27 15.11
C PHE A 22 -28.33 26.40 14.41
N ILE A 23 -27.87 27.63 14.14
CA ILE A 23 -26.57 27.89 13.54
C ILE A 23 -25.43 27.30 14.41
N SER A 24 -25.51 27.50 15.75
CA SER A 24 -24.49 26.96 16.66
C SER A 24 -24.44 25.44 16.67
N ILE A 25 -25.59 24.76 16.63
CA ILE A 25 -25.65 23.30 16.55
C ILE A 25 -25.07 22.81 15.22
N VAL A 26 -25.45 23.41 14.12
CA VAL A 26 -24.95 23.03 12.78
C VAL A 26 -23.44 23.22 12.71
N SER A 27 -22.92 24.35 13.20
CA SER A 27 -21.47 24.61 13.23
C SER A 27 -20.72 23.59 14.09
N LEU A 28 -21.27 23.26 15.28
CA LEU A 28 -20.68 22.25 16.15
C LEU A 28 -20.72 20.86 15.51
N ALA A 29 -21.84 20.50 14.87
CA ALA A 29 -22.00 19.22 14.20
C ALA A 29 -20.99 19.06 13.05
N ILE A 30 -20.79 20.12 12.24
CA ILE A 30 -19.80 20.13 11.16
C ILE A 30 -18.38 19.98 11.75
N GLY A 31 -18.04 20.73 12.79
CA GLY A 31 -16.74 20.64 13.46
C GLY A 31 -16.44 19.23 14.00
N LEU A 32 -17.42 18.61 14.65
CA LEU A 32 -17.30 17.24 15.16
C LEU A 32 -17.19 16.22 14.03
N ALA A 33 -17.95 16.40 12.93
CA ALA A 33 -17.87 15.50 11.77
C ALA A 33 -16.48 15.56 11.12
N CYS A 34 -15.95 16.77 10.88
CA CYS A 34 -14.59 16.94 10.34
C CYS A 34 -13.53 16.33 11.25
N THR A 35 -13.61 16.58 12.56
CA THR A 35 -12.66 16.02 13.52
C THR A 35 -12.72 14.49 13.55
N ASN A 36 -13.92 13.92 13.49
CA ASN A 36 -14.10 12.47 13.47
C ASN A 36 -13.54 11.84 12.20
N LEU A 37 -13.75 12.48 11.04
CA LEU A 37 -13.16 12.02 9.76
C LEU A 37 -11.63 12.04 9.81
N LEU A 38 -11.04 13.15 10.28
CA LEU A 38 -9.57 13.25 10.42
C LEU A 38 -9.01 12.23 11.40
N PHE A 39 -9.70 12.03 12.53
CA PHE A 39 -9.28 11.03 13.53
C PHE A 39 -9.37 9.61 12.97
N THR A 40 -10.44 9.27 12.25
CA THR A 40 -10.59 7.96 11.62
C THR A 40 -9.50 7.73 10.56
N TYR A 41 -9.20 8.74 9.74
CA TYR A 41 -8.11 8.69 8.77
C TYR A 41 -6.76 8.48 9.47
N TYR A 42 -6.46 9.24 10.52
CA TYR A 42 -5.22 9.12 11.29
C TYR A 42 -5.06 7.73 11.93
N VAL A 43 -6.13 7.21 12.56
CA VAL A 43 -6.10 5.87 13.17
C VAL A 43 -5.92 4.78 12.11
N HIS A 44 -6.54 4.94 10.94
CA HIS A 44 -6.37 4.00 9.83
C HIS A 44 -4.91 4.00 9.36
N ASP A 45 -4.34 5.17 9.11
CA ASP A 45 -2.97 5.34 8.63
C ASP A 45 -1.94 4.83 9.65
N TYR A 46 -2.14 5.12 10.92
CA TYR A 46 -1.29 4.64 12.01
C TYR A 46 -1.29 3.10 12.16
N ASN A 47 -2.40 2.45 11.82
CA ASN A 47 -2.55 1.00 11.89
C ASN A 47 -2.07 0.25 10.65
N ILE A 48 -1.65 0.96 9.59
CA ILE A 48 -1.05 0.31 8.41
C ILE A 48 0.15 -0.51 8.87
N GLU A 49 0.21 -1.77 8.42
CA GLU A 49 1.24 -2.76 8.79
C GLU A 49 1.42 -2.97 10.31
N SER A 50 0.42 -2.68 11.15
CA SER A 50 0.54 -2.88 12.61
C SER A 50 0.85 -4.34 13.02
N GLY A 51 0.46 -5.31 12.18
CA GLY A 51 0.78 -6.73 12.34
C GLY A 51 2.18 -7.15 11.86
N ASN A 52 2.94 -6.25 11.23
CA ASN A 52 4.27 -6.56 10.73
C ASN A 52 5.31 -6.31 11.82
N ARG A 53 5.99 -7.39 12.27
CA ARG A 53 7.04 -7.30 13.32
C ARG A 53 8.25 -6.48 12.87
N ASP A 54 8.51 -6.44 11.57
CA ASP A 54 9.67 -5.76 10.99
C ASP A 54 9.37 -4.34 10.51
N LYS A 55 8.15 -3.81 10.71
CA LYS A 55 7.73 -2.49 10.20
C LYS A 55 8.70 -1.35 10.50
N ASN A 56 9.34 -1.37 11.68
CA ASN A 56 10.30 -0.34 12.09
C ASN A 56 11.68 -0.46 11.41
N ARG A 57 11.91 -1.51 10.64
CA ARG A 57 13.14 -1.78 9.91
C ARG A 57 12.97 -1.65 8.40
N ILE A 58 11.73 -1.48 7.95
CA ILE A 58 11.37 -1.38 6.52
C ILE A 58 11.20 0.10 6.16
N PHE A 59 11.92 0.53 5.14
CA PHE A 59 11.94 1.91 4.67
C PHE A 59 11.69 1.93 3.17
N CYS A 60 10.84 2.86 2.71
CA CYS A 60 10.64 3.11 1.29
C CYS A 60 11.71 4.05 0.76
N LEU A 61 12.35 3.68 -0.34
CA LEU A 61 13.28 4.55 -1.04
C LEU A 61 12.51 5.62 -1.80
N ARG A 62 12.95 6.87 -1.65
CA ARG A 62 12.42 8.01 -2.41
C ARG A 62 13.56 8.72 -3.12
N GLN A 63 13.33 9.14 -4.33
CA GLN A 63 14.24 9.97 -5.09
C GLN A 63 13.60 11.31 -5.46
N ASP A 64 14.42 12.30 -5.82
CA ASP A 64 13.90 13.56 -6.32
C ASP A 64 13.15 13.34 -7.61
N ASN A 65 12.01 13.99 -7.74
CA ASN A 65 11.16 13.86 -8.92
C ASN A 65 11.80 14.63 -10.09
N PRO A 66 12.20 13.97 -11.19
CA PRO A 66 12.81 14.65 -12.32
C PRO A 66 11.84 15.57 -13.06
N MET A 67 10.53 15.45 -12.83
CA MET A 67 9.49 16.26 -13.48
C MET A 67 9.00 17.42 -12.63
N GLN A 68 9.33 17.45 -11.34
CA GLN A 68 8.84 18.48 -10.42
C GLN A 68 9.86 18.77 -9.34
N ASP A 69 10.51 19.93 -9.43
CA ASP A 69 11.50 20.41 -8.45
C ASP A 69 10.94 20.43 -7.02
N GLY A 70 11.74 19.95 -6.08
CA GLY A 70 11.40 19.94 -4.65
C GLY A 70 10.40 18.87 -4.22
N SER A 71 9.91 18.04 -5.13
CA SER A 71 9.07 16.87 -4.78
C SER A 71 9.88 15.58 -4.82
N LYS A 72 9.42 14.56 -4.08
CA LYS A 72 10.03 13.23 -4.04
C LYS A 72 9.05 12.17 -4.46
N VAL A 73 9.54 11.19 -5.22
CA VAL A 73 8.74 10.05 -5.67
C VAL A 73 9.25 8.77 -5.03
N ALA A 74 8.34 7.88 -4.67
CA ALA A 74 8.65 6.54 -4.20
C ALA A 74 8.98 5.63 -5.40
N TYR A 75 10.12 5.90 -6.02
CA TYR A 75 10.61 5.18 -7.18
C TYR A 75 12.12 5.02 -7.09
N ALA A 76 12.64 3.87 -7.50
CA ALA A 76 14.06 3.65 -7.68
C ALA A 76 14.33 2.82 -8.92
N ASP A 77 15.45 3.09 -9.59
CA ASP A 77 15.97 2.26 -10.69
C ASP A 77 16.24 0.82 -10.20
N ALA A 78 15.98 -0.15 -11.07
CA ALA A 78 16.09 -1.58 -10.75
C ALA A 78 17.44 -2.01 -10.17
N ASN A 79 18.54 -1.32 -10.54
CA ASN A 79 19.91 -1.66 -10.14
C ASN A 79 20.29 -1.06 -8.78
N ILE A 80 19.60 -0.04 -8.30
CA ILE A 80 19.93 0.65 -7.06
C ILE A 80 19.82 -0.25 -5.83
N PRO A 81 18.72 -0.99 -5.60
CA PRO A 81 18.58 -1.84 -4.42
C PRO A 81 19.63 -2.94 -4.29
N PRO A 82 19.95 -3.72 -5.36
CA PRO A 82 21.04 -4.69 -5.32
C PRO A 82 22.41 -4.05 -5.00
N MET A 83 22.69 -2.88 -5.58
CA MET A 83 23.92 -2.13 -5.32
C MET A 83 24.00 -1.70 -3.85
N LEU A 84 22.89 -1.18 -3.28
CA LEU A 84 22.85 -0.79 -1.87
C LEU A 84 23.09 -1.99 -0.94
N LYS A 85 22.46 -3.12 -1.22
CA LYS A 85 22.66 -4.37 -0.45
C LYS A 85 24.12 -4.86 -0.55
N GLY A 86 24.75 -4.71 -1.71
CA GLY A 86 26.17 -5.10 -1.89
C GLY A 86 27.17 -4.16 -1.25
N LYS A 87 26.82 -2.86 -1.13
CA LYS A 87 27.72 -1.81 -0.63
C LYS A 87 27.60 -1.58 0.88
N TYR A 88 26.40 -1.73 1.46
CA TYR A 88 26.12 -1.37 2.85
C TYR A 88 25.70 -2.58 3.67
N ALA A 89 26.49 -2.91 4.69
CA ALA A 89 26.20 -4.02 5.61
C ALA A 89 24.95 -3.79 6.44
N GLU A 90 24.48 -2.56 6.56
CA GLU A 90 23.24 -2.17 7.24
C GLU A 90 21.98 -2.62 6.49
N VAL A 91 22.08 -2.94 5.19
CA VAL A 91 20.95 -3.40 4.36
C VAL A 91 20.86 -4.92 4.45
N ASP A 92 19.86 -5.40 5.18
CA ASP A 92 19.53 -6.81 5.34
C ASP A 92 18.97 -7.40 4.03
N ASP A 93 17.91 -6.74 3.50
CA ASP A 93 17.27 -7.18 2.26
C ASP A 93 16.58 -6.00 1.53
N TYR A 94 16.13 -6.24 0.30
CA TYR A 94 15.35 -5.29 -0.47
C TYR A 94 14.17 -5.96 -1.16
N LEU A 95 13.16 -5.16 -1.47
CA LEU A 95 11.97 -5.56 -2.21
C LEU A 95 11.64 -4.49 -3.24
N ARG A 96 11.51 -4.90 -4.50
CA ARG A 96 11.07 -4.03 -5.59
C ARG A 96 9.65 -4.42 -6.00
N ILE A 97 8.82 -3.41 -6.20
CA ILE A 97 7.43 -3.56 -6.62
C ILE A 97 7.18 -2.63 -7.78
N ASN A 98 6.56 -3.14 -8.83
CA ASN A 98 6.13 -2.34 -9.96
C ASN A 98 4.61 -2.42 -10.12
N SER A 99 3.99 -1.29 -10.47
CA SER A 99 2.59 -1.25 -10.86
C SER A 99 2.50 -1.57 -12.35
N LEU A 100 1.88 -2.68 -12.66
CA LEU A 100 1.51 -3.06 -14.03
C LEU A 100 0.14 -2.43 -14.30
N VAL A 101 0.03 -1.59 -15.32
CA VAL A 101 -1.23 -0.91 -15.64
C VAL A 101 -2.00 -1.73 -16.68
N PRO A 102 -2.88 -2.66 -16.27
CA PRO A 102 -3.66 -3.43 -17.21
C PRO A 102 -4.76 -2.58 -17.82
N GLN A 103 -5.03 -2.75 -19.10
CA GLN A 103 -6.19 -2.17 -19.75
C GLN A 103 -7.46 -2.96 -19.39
N TYR A 104 -7.32 -4.28 -19.31
CA TYR A 104 -8.37 -5.17 -18.83
C TYR A 104 -7.81 -6.55 -18.42
N CYS A 105 -8.62 -7.25 -17.64
CA CYS A 105 -8.51 -8.69 -17.41
C CYS A 105 -9.76 -9.38 -17.98
N LYS A 106 -9.58 -10.46 -18.72
CA LYS A 106 -10.68 -11.22 -19.32
C LYS A 106 -10.71 -12.63 -18.76
N TYR A 107 -11.89 -13.04 -18.32
CA TYR A 107 -12.16 -14.40 -17.87
C TYR A 107 -13.60 -14.80 -18.25
N GLY A 108 -13.79 -16.05 -18.74
CA GLY A 108 -15.11 -16.58 -19.08
C GLY A 108 -15.89 -15.78 -20.13
N GLY A 109 -15.22 -14.96 -20.94
CA GLY A 109 -15.85 -14.07 -21.92
C GLY A 109 -16.18 -12.67 -21.36
N GLU A 110 -16.10 -12.46 -20.07
CA GLU A 110 -16.31 -11.15 -19.43
C GLU A 110 -15.00 -10.38 -19.33
N ILE A 111 -15.11 -9.04 -19.37
CA ILE A 111 -13.99 -8.11 -19.30
C ILE A 111 -14.11 -7.28 -18.04
N TYR A 112 -13.02 -7.19 -17.28
CA TYR A 112 -12.91 -6.44 -16.03
C TYR A 112 -11.90 -5.32 -16.21
N HIS A 113 -12.25 -4.13 -15.73
CA HIS A 113 -11.43 -2.92 -15.75
C HIS A 113 -11.10 -2.47 -14.32
N ASP A 114 -10.26 -1.45 -14.20
CA ASP A 114 -9.86 -0.82 -12.92
C ASP A 114 -9.24 -1.83 -11.94
N ILE A 115 -8.26 -2.58 -12.44
CA ILE A 115 -7.60 -3.65 -11.71
C ILE A 115 -6.24 -3.15 -11.23
N THR A 116 -5.96 -3.31 -9.96
CA THR A 116 -4.64 -3.07 -9.40
C THR A 116 -3.77 -4.31 -9.58
N PHE A 117 -2.91 -4.28 -10.58
CA PHE A 117 -1.98 -5.37 -10.88
C PHE A 117 -0.55 -4.95 -10.58
N ILE A 118 0.14 -5.70 -9.72
CA ILE A 118 1.52 -5.42 -9.34
C ILE A 118 2.42 -6.60 -9.65
N SER A 119 3.71 -6.32 -9.85
CA SER A 119 4.75 -7.34 -9.82
C SER A 119 5.70 -7.08 -8.65
N ALA A 120 6.25 -8.14 -8.05
CA ALA A 120 7.13 -8.04 -6.90
C ALA A 120 8.27 -9.06 -6.95
N ASP A 121 9.37 -8.74 -6.26
CA ASP A 121 10.47 -9.68 -6.04
C ASP A 121 10.06 -10.85 -5.16
N THR A 122 10.82 -11.94 -5.25
CA THR A 122 10.64 -13.15 -4.41
C THR A 122 10.75 -12.86 -2.92
N THR A 123 11.39 -11.75 -2.54
CA THR A 123 11.54 -11.30 -1.16
C THR A 123 10.26 -10.71 -0.54
N LEU A 124 9.17 -10.56 -1.30
CA LEU A 124 7.91 -10.01 -0.82
C LEU A 124 7.45 -10.61 0.53
N GLN A 125 7.57 -11.93 0.69
CA GLN A 125 7.16 -12.60 1.93
C GLN A 125 8.02 -12.23 3.15
N HIS A 126 9.28 -11.82 2.93
CA HIS A 126 10.18 -11.36 4.00
C HIS A 126 9.83 -9.97 4.51
N PHE A 127 9.11 -9.18 3.69
CA PHE A 127 8.71 -7.81 4.03
C PHE A 127 7.30 -7.73 4.59
N PHE A 128 6.33 -8.36 3.94
CA PHE A 128 4.91 -8.16 4.23
C PHE A 128 4.16 -9.39 4.72
N HIS A 129 4.82 -10.54 4.88
CA HIS A 129 4.28 -11.78 5.47
C HIS A 129 2.89 -12.17 4.93
N TYR A 130 2.69 -12.09 3.61
CA TYR A 130 1.46 -12.56 2.99
C TYR A 130 1.35 -14.08 3.12
N HIS A 131 0.23 -14.54 3.67
CA HIS A 131 -0.09 -15.96 3.75
C HIS A 131 -1.17 -16.31 2.73
N PRO A 132 -0.92 -17.23 1.80
CA PRO A 132 -1.95 -17.68 0.87
C PRO A 132 -3.04 -18.45 1.64
N ILE A 133 -4.31 -18.19 1.26
CA ILE A 133 -5.46 -18.99 1.69
C ILE A 133 -5.46 -20.31 0.92
N ALA A 134 -5.05 -20.27 -0.36
CA ALA A 134 -4.91 -21.42 -1.23
C ALA A 134 -3.74 -21.24 -2.18
N GLY A 135 -3.14 -22.33 -2.64
CA GLY A 135 -2.02 -22.31 -3.57
C GLY A 135 -0.68 -21.89 -2.95
N SER A 136 0.26 -21.37 -3.78
CA SER A 136 1.63 -21.05 -3.37
C SER A 136 2.08 -19.69 -3.90
N LEU A 137 2.25 -18.71 -3.01
CA LEU A 137 2.81 -17.41 -3.38
C LEU A 137 4.27 -17.53 -3.86
N LYS A 138 5.04 -18.46 -3.30
CA LYS A 138 6.40 -18.73 -3.78
C LYS A 138 6.40 -19.10 -5.26
N GLN A 139 5.50 -19.99 -5.68
CA GLN A 139 5.37 -20.39 -7.06
C GLN A 139 5.02 -19.20 -7.97
N VAL A 140 4.13 -18.32 -7.52
CA VAL A 140 3.76 -17.09 -8.26
C VAL A 140 4.95 -16.18 -8.48
N LEU A 141 5.78 -15.97 -7.45
CA LEU A 141 6.91 -15.03 -7.51
C LEU A 141 8.12 -15.58 -8.26
N GLU A 142 8.28 -16.91 -8.33
CA GLU A 142 9.44 -17.56 -8.97
C GLU A 142 9.17 -18.02 -10.41
N GLN A 143 7.91 -18.25 -10.79
CA GLN A 143 7.55 -18.80 -12.09
C GLN A 143 6.85 -17.78 -12.98
N PRO A 144 7.33 -17.52 -14.20
CA PRO A 144 6.66 -16.64 -15.15
C PRO A 144 5.26 -17.17 -15.51
N GLY A 145 4.33 -16.25 -15.79
CA GLY A 145 2.97 -16.59 -16.20
C GLY A 145 2.06 -17.10 -15.07
N LYS A 146 2.49 -16.96 -13.82
CA LYS A 146 1.67 -17.26 -12.64
C LYS A 146 1.21 -15.97 -11.99
N VAL A 147 -0.01 -16.01 -11.41
CA VAL A 147 -0.58 -14.87 -10.69
C VAL A 147 -1.23 -15.33 -9.39
N ALA A 148 -1.10 -14.51 -8.35
CA ALA A 148 -1.95 -14.62 -7.17
C ALA A 148 -3.03 -13.55 -7.21
N LEU A 149 -4.22 -13.90 -6.75
CA LEU A 149 -5.37 -13.00 -6.64
C LEU A 149 -5.60 -12.63 -5.18
N SER A 150 -6.10 -11.42 -4.94
CA SER A 150 -6.71 -11.12 -3.66
C SER A 150 -8.01 -11.93 -3.50
N GLU A 151 -8.36 -12.29 -2.28
CA GLU A 151 -9.61 -13.01 -1.97
C GLU A 151 -10.84 -12.30 -2.55
N ALA A 152 -10.88 -10.97 -2.41
CA ALA A 152 -11.98 -10.16 -2.93
C ALA A 152 -12.08 -10.22 -4.46
N PHE A 153 -10.94 -10.12 -5.16
CA PHE A 153 -10.93 -10.19 -6.62
C PHE A 153 -11.19 -11.59 -7.13
N ALA A 154 -10.69 -12.63 -6.47
CA ALA A 154 -11.01 -14.02 -6.78
C ALA A 154 -12.52 -14.30 -6.67
N HIS A 155 -13.15 -13.83 -5.59
CA HIS A 155 -14.60 -13.94 -5.44
C HIS A 155 -15.38 -13.16 -6.52
N LYS A 156 -14.90 -11.98 -6.90
CA LYS A 156 -15.49 -11.17 -7.98
C LYS A 156 -15.47 -11.88 -9.34
N LEU A 157 -14.36 -12.59 -9.66
CA LEU A 157 -14.20 -13.28 -10.95
C LEU A 157 -14.89 -14.66 -11.00
N PHE A 158 -14.78 -15.44 -9.91
CA PHE A 158 -15.11 -16.86 -9.90
C PHE A 158 -16.32 -17.20 -9.03
N GLY A 159 -16.79 -16.25 -8.19
CA GLY A 159 -17.80 -16.56 -7.18
C GLY A 159 -17.28 -17.62 -6.21
N ASP A 160 -18.02 -18.70 -6.06
CA ASP A 160 -17.67 -19.82 -5.18
C ASP A 160 -16.85 -20.93 -5.88
N LYS A 161 -16.47 -20.75 -7.17
CA LYS A 161 -15.67 -21.72 -7.89
C LYS A 161 -14.21 -21.64 -7.45
N ASN A 162 -13.52 -22.78 -7.46
CA ASN A 162 -12.08 -22.82 -7.21
C ASN A 162 -11.31 -22.14 -8.35
N PRO A 163 -10.59 -21.04 -8.10
CA PRO A 163 -9.88 -20.33 -9.15
C PRO A 163 -8.50 -20.90 -9.48
N LEU A 164 -7.96 -21.83 -8.68
CA LEU A 164 -6.60 -22.36 -8.90
C LEU A 164 -6.51 -23.15 -10.21
N GLY A 165 -5.51 -22.82 -11.02
CA GLY A 165 -5.27 -23.43 -12.34
C GLY A 165 -6.03 -22.77 -13.49
N GLU A 166 -6.95 -21.85 -13.20
CA GLU A 166 -7.66 -21.10 -14.22
C GLU A 166 -6.75 -20.09 -14.92
N LEU A 167 -7.02 -19.81 -16.20
CA LEU A 167 -6.26 -18.87 -17.00
C LEU A 167 -6.99 -17.53 -17.14
N LEU A 168 -6.28 -16.46 -16.87
CA LEU A 168 -6.72 -15.09 -17.05
C LEU A 168 -5.96 -14.46 -18.22
N GLU A 169 -6.66 -13.86 -19.17
CA GLU A 169 -6.06 -13.04 -20.21
C GLU A 169 -5.95 -11.60 -19.72
N ILE A 170 -4.74 -11.09 -19.65
CA ILE A 170 -4.46 -9.73 -19.19
C ILE A 170 -3.86 -8.92 -20.33
N LYS A 171 -4.52 -7.83 -20.69
CA LYS A 171 -4.05 -6.87 -21.66
C LYS A 171 -3.40 -5.70 -20.94
N THR A 172 -2.12 -5.49 -21.21
CA THR A 172 -1.39 -4.28 -20.83
C THR A 172 -1.30 -3.30 -22.00
N MET A 173 -0.63 -2.17 -21.83
CA MET A 173 -0.44 -1.22 -22.93
C MET A 173 0.40 -1.80 -24.07
N THR A 174 1.31 -2.71 -23.76
CA THR A 174 2.32 -3.23 -24.71
C THR A 174 2.01 -4.65 -25.18
N ASP A 175 1.33 -5.46 -24.36
CA ASP A 175 1.20 -6.88 -24.62
C ASP A 175 -0.11 -7.47 -24.07
N THR A 176 -0.47 -8.66 -24.55
CA THR A 176 -1.56 -9.49 -24.04
C THR A 176 -0.98 -10.82 -23.61
N GLN A 177 -1.08 -11.13 -22.33
CA GLN A 177 -0.51 -12.35 -21.75
C GLN A 177 -1.58 -13.13 -20.99
N SER A 178 -1.42 -14.47 -21.00
CA SER A 178 -2.22 -15.36 -20.19
C SER A 178 -1.48 -15.70 -18.90
N TYR A 179 -2.16 -15.56 -17.78
CA TYR A 179 -1.66 -15.89 -16.45
C TYR A 179 -2.50 -17.00 -15.83
N GLU A 180 -1.83 -18.00 -15.26
CA GLU A 180 -2.50 -19.05 -14.50
C GLU A 180 -2.59 -18.63 -13.03
N VAL A 181 -3.77 -18.77 -12.45
CA VAL A 181 -4.00 -18.51 -11.03
C VAL A 181 -3.34 -19.59 -10.19
N ALA A 182 -2.29 -19.25 -9.45
CA ALA A 182 -1.49 -20.19 -8.65
C ALA A 182 -1.62 -19.97 -7.14
N ALA A 183 -2.22 -18.86 -6.71
CA ALA A 183 -2.48 -18.60 -5.29
C ALA A 183 -3.64 -17.64 -5.07
N ILE A 184 -4.26 -17.72 -3.90
CA ILE A 184 -5.23 -16.76 -3.39
C ILE A 184 -4.69 -16.20 -2.09
N LEU A 185 -4.64 -14.87 -1.98
CA LEU A 185 -4.11 -14.17 -0.83
C LEU A 185 -5.25 -13.51 -0.05
N LYS A 186 -5.20 -13.62 1.26
CA LYS A 186 -6.16 -12.95 2.13
C LYS A 186 -6.09 -11.44 1.94
N SER A 187 -7.23 -10.81 1.72
CA SER A 187 -7.32 -9.35 1.66
C SER A 187 -6.96 -8.75 3.03
N ARG A 188 -6.05 -7.77 3.03
CA ARG A 188 -5.59 -7.06 4.23
C ARG A 188 -5.89 -5.58 4.07
N SER A 189 -6.96 -5.12 4.71
CA SER A 189 -7.39 -3.71 4.64
C SER A 189 -6.39 -2.72 5.23
N GLN A 190 -5.50 -3.21 6.09
CA GLN A 190 -4.45 -2.42 6.76
C GLN A 190 -3.05 -2.73 6.21
N SER A 191 -2.94 -3.17 4.95
CA SER A 191 -1.66 -3.35 4.29
C SER A 191 -1.30 -2.11 3.47
N LEU A 192 -0.02 -1.77 3.46
CA LEU A 192 0.54 -0.73 2.60
C LEU A 192 0.33 -1.05 1.11
N LEU A 193 0.40 -2.34 0.76
CA LEU A 193 0.20 -2.80 -0.60
C LEU A 193 -1.24 -3.29 -0.79
N GLN A 194 -1.99 -2.53 -1.56
CA GLN A 194 -3.32 -2.92 -2.02
C GLN A 194 -3.20 -3.39 -3.47
N PHE A 195 -3.73 -4.57 -3.75
CA PHE A 195 -3.72 -5.14 -5.10
C PHE A 195 -4.89 -6.10 -5.30
N ASP A 196 -5.31 -6.25 -6.53
CA ASP A 196 -6.22 -7.29 -6.99
C ASP A 196 -5.44 -8.52 -7.45
N MET A 197 -4.31 -8.27 -8.12
CA MET A 197 -3.45 -9.31 -8.67
C MET A 197 -1.97 -9.01 -8.41
N ILE A 198 -1.19 -10.07 -8.19
CA ILE A 198 0.27 -9.98 -8.04
C ILE A 198 0.96 -11.10 -8.82
N THR A 199 2.08 -10.76 -9.46
CA THR A 199 2.97 -11.70 -10.15
C THR A 199 4.42 -11.49 -9.74
N GLY A 200 5.34 -12.37 -10.15
CA GLY A 200 6.76 -12.18 -9.95
C GLY A 200 7.34 -11.11 -10.90
N ASN A 201 8.37 -10.40 -10.46
CA ASN A 201 9.12 -9.50 -11.33
C ASN A 201 9.80 -10.29 -12.46
N ASN A 202 9.67 -9.78 -13.68
CA ASN A 202 10.38 -10.33 -14.84
C ASN A 202 11.78 -9.73 -14.95
N LYS A 203 12.57 -10.24 -15.94
CA LYS A 203 13.94 -9.77 -16.20
C LYS A 203 13.99 -8.33 -16.71
N ASP A 204 12.90 -7.83 -17.27
CA ASP A 204 12.79 -6.49 -17.86
C ASP A 204 12.27 -5.46 -16.84
N PHE A 205 12.46 -5.71 -15.54
CA PHE A 205 12.11 -4.77 -14.49
C PHE A 205 13.03 -3.54 -14.56
N TRP A 206 12.48 -2.39 -14.87
CA TRP A 206 13.24 -1.13 -15.04
C TRP A 206 13.40 -0.35 -13.76
N GLY A 207 12.40 -0.40 -12.90
CA GLY A 207 12.34 0.33 -11.65
C GLY A 207 10.91 0.36 -11.09
N GLY A 208 10.79 0.82 -9.86
CA GLY A 208 9.50 0.89 -9.18
C GLY A 208 9.64 1.29 -7.72
N MET A 209 8.56 1.10 -6.97
CA MET A 209 8.59 1.30 -5.53
C MET A 209 9.56 0.30 -4.90
N THR A 210 10.49 0.80 -4.12
CA THR A 210 11.54 -0.03 -3.50
C THR A 210 11.52 0.13 -2.00
N PHE A 211 11.52 -1.00 -1.32
CA PHE A 211 11.67 -1.07 0.13
C PHE A 211 13.03 -1.66 0.48
N LEU A 212 13.69 -1.07 1.47
CA LEU A 212 14.88 -1.63 2.12
C LEU A 212 14.53 -2.11 3.50
N LYS A 213 15.02 -3.28 3.87
CA LYS A 213 14.99 -3.78 5.24
C LYS A 213 16.37 -3.61 5.83
N LEU A 214 16.46 -2.87 6.94
CA LEU A 214 17.73 -2.66 7.63
C LEU A 214 17.93 -3.73 8.72
N ILE A 215 19.20 -4.03 9.04
CA ILE A 215 19.51 -4.90 10.17
C ILE A 215 19.00 -4.30 11.49
N PRO A 216 18.77 -5.14 12.53
CA PRO A 216 18.31 -4.62 13.83
C PRO A 216 19.27 -3.57 14.41
N ASN A 217 18.68 -2.56 15.08
CA ASN A 217 19.39 -1.48 15.75
C ASN A 217 20.16 -0.51 14.82
N THR A 218 19.90 -0.51 13.51
CA THR A 218 20.42 0.50 12.60
C THR A 218 19.70 1.82 12.82
N ASP A 219 20.45 2.91 12.98
CA ASP A 219 19.92 4.27 12.97
C ASP A 219 19.61 4.67 11.53
N ALA A 220 18.32 4.76 11.22
CA ALA A 220 17.85 5.06 9.87
C ALA A 220 18.25 6.48 9.41
N GLN A 221 18.37 7.44 10.33
CA GLN A 221 18.78 8.80 9.99
C GLN A 221 20.25 8.85 9.62
N GLN A 222 21.12 8.23 10.41
CA GLN A 222 22.55 8.14 10.09
C GLN A 222 22.79 7.37 8.80
N PHE A 223 22.02 6.30 8.58
CA PHE A 223 22.10 5.53 7.34
C PHE A 223 21.68 6.37 6.13
N THR A 224 20.64 7.19 6.26
CA THR A 224 20.19 8.12 5.22
C THR A 224 21.26 9.15 4.87
N GLU A 225 21.89 9.76 5.88
CA GLU A 225 22.98 10.72 5.69
C GLU A 225 24.17 10.07 4.99
N LYS A 226 24.51 8.83 5.34
CA LYS A 226 25.58 8.04 4.71
C LYS A 226 25.31 7.80 3.22
N ILE A 227 24.10 7.38 2.86
CA ILE A 227 23.70 7.16 1.46
C ILE A 227 23.74 8.47 0.67
N ASN A 228 23.21 9.56 1.24
CA ASN A 228 23.18 10.87 0.59
C ASN A 228 24.59 11.44 0.38
N HIS A 229 25.50 11.25 1.34
CA HIS A 229 26.91 11.67 1.21
C HIS A 229 27.60 10.97 0.04
N ASP A 230 27.31 9.71 -0.20
CA ASP A 230 27.92 8.91 -1.26
C ASP A 230 27.38 9.24 -2.67
N LYS A 231 26.56 10.29 -2.80
CA LYS A 231 25.95 10.76 -4.08
C LYS A 231 25.29 9.64 -4.89
N ILE A 232 24.79 8.63 -4.22
CA ILE A 232 23.84 7.71 -4.83
C ILE A 232 22.60 8.55 -5.16
N PRO A 233 22.05 8.49 -6.37
CA PRO A 233 20.95 9.35 -6.78
C PRO A 233 19.91 9.37 -5.66
N THR A 234 19.74 10.54 -5.11
CA THR A 234 19.02 10.95 -3.91
C THR A 234 17.96 9.96 -3.41
N LEU A 235 18.33 9.16 -2.43
CA LEU A 235 17.40 8.23 -1.77
C LEU A 235 17.27 8.69 -0.32
N ILE A 236 16.09 9.12 0.05
CA ILE A 236 15.78 9.39 1.44
C ILE A 236 14.90 8.24 1.92
N PRO A 237 15.38 7.41 2.87
CA PRO A 237 14.49 6.48 3.54
C PRO A 237 13.46 7.30 4.32
N GLU A 238 12.20 7.16 3.98
CA GLU A 238 11.13 7.66 4.81
C GLU A 238 10.59 6.50 5.62
N LYS A 239 10.56 6.69 6.95
CA LYS A 239 9.84 5.80 7.83
C LYS A 239 8.41 5.72 7.28
N THR A 240 7.94 4.55 6.96
CA THR A 240 6.51 4.32 6.77
C THR A 240 5.84 4.65 8.11
N GLN A 241 5.39 5.91 8.23
CA GLN A 241 4.60 6.36 9.37
C GLN A 241 3.19 5.82 9.25
#